data_fc7ba0f9047b80fd5712468edb78acc5
#
_entry.id   fc7ba0f9047b80fd5712468edb78acc5
#
_cell.length_a   1.000
_cell.length_b   1.000
_cell.length_c   1.000
_cell.angle_alpha   90.00
_cell.angle_beta   90.00
_cell.angle_gamma   90.00
#
_symmetry.space_group_name_H-M   'P 1'
#
loop_
_entity.id
_entity.type
_entity.pdbx_description
1 polymer ?
#
loop_
_entity_poly.entity_id
_entity_poly.type
_entity_poly.pdbx_seq_one_letter_code
_entity_poly.pdbx_strand_id
1 'polypeptide(L)'
;MITDKIKEDNHRIFALMSNYLNHASDFINTDEMEEIVKCGVSSEYAFGVILAAAVGMDIIENEEDKSLFKHYFSRMLYHLNANEFYNNPYYKNIKLPIKKVGNSELKYEKYKAFEGFICNDILKDSNGRQIPQIGYFDGEFEYPAILENNRLWMSITPNEIETMKEPIDRAVGKVLTYGLGLGYYAYMVSEKDNVDSITVVEKK
;
A
#
# COMPACT_ATOMS: atom_id res chain seq x y z
N MET A 1 -16.03 -24.40 6.57
CA MET A 1 -16.88 -23.98 5.42
C MET A 1 -17.17 -22.51 5.60
N ILE A 2 -16.95 -21.66 4.60
CA ILE A 2 -17.23 -20.22 4.69
C ILE A 2 -18.73 -20.03 4.70
N THR A 3 -19.26 -19.29 5.68
CA THR A 3 -20.71 -19.00 5.78
C THR A 3 -21.13 -17.94 4.75
N ASP A 4 -22.40 -17.91 4.37
CA ASP A 4 -22.90 -16.89 3.43
C ASP A 4 -22.78 -15.49 4.03
N LYS A 5 -22.98 -15.33 5.33
CA LYS A 5 -22.72 -14.06 6.03
C LYS A 5 -21.27 -13.55 5.84
N ILE A 6 -20.27 -14.41 5.96
CA ILE A 6 -18.86 -14.01 5.74
C ILE A 6 -18.60 -13.61 4.27
N LYS A 7 -19.27 -14.25 3.31
CA LYS A 7 -19.16 -13.85 1.90
C LYS A 7 -19.77 -12.46 1.66
N GLU A 8 -20.93 -12.20 2.25
CA GLU A 8 -21.59 -10.88 2.20
C GLU A 8 -20.75 -9.81 2.86
N ASP A 9 -20.19 -10.08 4.05
CA ASP A 9 -19.30 -9.18 4.78
C ASP A 9 -18.05 -8.87 3.96
N ASN A 10 -17.39 -9.88 3.36
CA ASN A 10 -16.26 -9.69 2.46
C ASN A 10 -16.64 -8.77 1.30
N HIS A 11 -17.74 -9.07 0.62
CA HIS A 11 -18.21 -8.28 -0.52
C HIS A 11 -18.46 -6.81 -0.13
N ARG A 12 -19.12 -6.59 1.00
CA ARG A 12 -19.42 -5.25 1.52
C ARG A 12 -18.13 -4.48 1.85
N ILE A 13 -17.19 -5.10 2.55
CA ILE A 13 -15.91 -4.46 2.89
C ILE A 13 -15.12 -4.09 1.63
N PHE A 14 -15.05 -4.98 0.63
CA PHE A 14 -14.37 -4.66 -0.62
C PHE A 14 -15.04 -3.51 -1.37
N ALA A 15 -16.38 -3.45 -1.40
CA ALA A 15 -17.08 -2.36 -2.04
C ALA A 15 -16.82 -1.02 -1.34
N LEU A 16 -16.88 -0.98 0.00
CA LEU A 16 -16.59 0.22 0.79
C LEU A 16 -15.16 0.71 0.59
N MET A 17 -14.18 -0.20 0.69
CA MET A 17 -12.76 0.16 0.55
C MET A 17 -12.40 0.54 -0.88
N SER A 18 -12.96 -0.13 -1.89
CA SER A 18 -12.78 0.27 -3.28
C SER A 18 -13.33 1.67 -3.55
N ASN A 19 -14.52 1.98 -3.01
CA ASN A 19 -15.08 3.33 -3.13
C ASN A 19 -14.18 4.38 -2.45
N TYR A 20 -13.72 4.12 -1.23
CA TYR A 20 -12.81 4.99 -0.50
C TYR A 20 -11.52 5.25 -1.29
N LEU A 21 -10.82 4.20 -1.68
CA LEU A 21 -9.52 4.32 -2.36
C LEU A 21 -9.61 5.03 -3.72
N ASN A 22 -10.73 4.91 -4.42
CA ASN A 22 -10.89 5.54 -5.73
C ASN A 22 -11.40 6.99 -5.69
N HIS A 23 -12.05 7.42 -4.60
CA HIS A 23 -12.75 8.70 -4.59
C HIS A 23 -12.44 9.60 -3.38
N ALA A 24 -11.89 9.04 -2.30
CA ALA A 24 -11.73 9.74 -1.04
C ALA A 24 -10.50 9.28 -0.23
N SER A 25 -9.46 8.75 -0.89
CA SER A 25 -8.29 8.20 -0.20
C SER A 25 -7.55 9.21 0.68
N ASP A 26 -7.67 10.50 0.38
CA ASP A 26 -7.07 11.64 1.09
C ASP A 26 -8.09 12.46 1.91
N PHE A 27 -9.25 11.90 2.22
CA PHE A 27 -10.31 12.57 2.98
C PHE A 27 -9.91 12.83 4.43
N ILE A 28 -9.16 11.92 5.05
CA ILE A 28 -8.77 12.00 6.46
C ILE A 28 -7.69 13.07 6.63
N ASN A 29 -7.93 14.03 7.51
CA ASN A 29 -7.00 15.12 7.76
C ASN A 29 -6.28 15.00 9.12
N THR A 30 -5.19 15.76 9.26
CA THR A 30 -4.31 15.73 10.44
C THR A 30 -5.04 16.15 11.71
N ASP A 31 -5.88 17.19 11.65
CA ASP A 31 -6.53 17.76 12.84
C ASP A 31 -7.52 16.75 13.46
N GLU A 32 -8.32 16.08 12.62
CA GLU A 32 -9.24 15.02 13.06
C GLU A 32 -8.50 13.84 13.69
N MET A 33 -7.40 13.40 13.04
CA MET A 33 -6.58 12.32 13.58
C MET A 33 -6.00 12.68 14.94
N GLU A 34 -5.43 13.89 15.08
CA GLU A 34 -4.85 14.35 16.34
C GLU A 34 -5.88 14.44 17.47
N GLU A 35 -7.09 14.94 17.18
CA GLU A 35 -8.16 15.04 18.18
C GLU A 35 -8.54 13.68 18.75
N ILE A 36 -8.71 12.67 17.90
CA ILE A 36 -9.10 11.33 18.36
C ILE A 36 -7.94 10.64 19.07
N VAL A 37 -6.70 10.76 18.57
CA VAL A 37 -5.52 10.17 19.23
C VAL A 37 -5.27 10.79 20.62
N LYS A 38 -5.55 12.08 20.83
CA LYS A 38 -5.50 12.73 22.14
C LYS A 38 -6.45 12.10 23.18
N CYS A 39 -7.47 11.38 22.73
CA CYS A 39 -8.34 10.59 23.61
C CYS A 39 -7.70 9.29 24.13
N GLY A 40 -6.45 8.99 23.74
CA GLY A 40 -5.69 7.84 24.24
C GLY A 40 -5.89 6.54 23.46
N VAL A 41 -6.40 6.61 22.22
CA VAL A 41 -6.52 5.47 21.32
C VAL A 41 -5.34 5.38 20.35
N SER A 42 -5.14 4.22 19.72
CA SER A 42 -4.08 4.08 18.69
C SER A 42 -4.42 4.85 17.42
N SER A 43 -3.38 5.16 16.64
CA SER A 43 -3.52 5.84 15.33
C SER A 43 -4.39 5.02 14.38
N GLU A 44 -4.21 3.69 14.33
CA GLU A 44 -5.01 2.80 13.48
C GLU A 44 -6.50 2.79 13.88
N TYR A 45 -6.77 2.84 15.19
CA TYR A 45 -8.16 2.92 15.65
C TYR A 45 -8.79 4.28 15.29
N ALA A 46 -8.06 5.38 15.51
CA ALA A 46 -8.51 6.73 15.13
C ALA A 46 -8.81 6.80 13.63
N PHE A 47 -7.86 6.36 12.80
CA PHE A 47 -8.04 6.28 11.35
C PHE A 47 -9.25 5.42 10.97
N GLY A 48 -9.40 4.26 11.63
CA GLY A 48 -10.53 3.36 11.40
C GLY A 48 -11.89 3.97 11.70
N VAL A 49 -12.01 4.73 12.79
CA VAL A 49 -13.26 5.42 13.16
C VAL A 49 -13.63 6.47 12.12
N ILE A 50 -12.66 7.31 11.71
CA ILE A 50 -12.89 8.35 10.68
C ILE A 50 -13.24 7.69 9.35
N LEU A 51 -12.49 6.66 8.95
CA LEU A 51 -12.74 5.92 7.72
C LEU A 51 -14.13 5.28 7.71
N ALA A 52 -14.55 4.65 8.82
CA ALA A 52 -15.89 4.05 8.93
C ALA A 52 -16.99 5.10 8.72
N ALA A 53 -16.85 6.27 9.35
CA ALA A 53 -17.79 7.38 9.16
C ALA A 53 -17.75 7.89 7.70
N ALA A 54 -16.59 8.06 7.10
CA ALA A 54 -16.41 8.52 5.72
C ALA A 54 -17.07 7.59 4.68
N VAL A 55 -17.06 6.26 4.93
CA VAL A 55 -17.71 5.28 4.05
C VAL A 55 -19.18 5.00 4.43
N GLY A 56 -19.74 5.79 5.36
CA GLY A 56 -21.16 5.73 5.73
C GLY A 56 -21.53 4.57 6.66
N MET A 57 -20.59 4.05 7.43
CA MET A 57 -20.86 3.05 8.47
C MET A 57 -21.29 3.74 9.77
N ASP A 58 -22.31 3.18 10.43
CA ASP A 58 -22.72 3.57 11.77
C ASP A 58 -22.23 2.53 12.80
N ILE A 59 -21.02 2.73 13.30
CA ILE A 59 -20.39 1.86 14.28
C ILE A 59 -20.89 2.09 15.73
N ILE A 60 -21.86 3.01 15.93
CA ILE A 60 -22.44 3.33 17.24
C ILE A 60 -23.79 2.67 17.44
N GLU A 61 -24.69 2.73 16.45
CA GLU A 61 -26.05 2.26 16.59
C GLU A 61 -26.32 0.99 15.76
N ASN A 62 -25.59 0.75 14.65
CA ASN A 62 -25.81 -0.37 13.78
C ASN A 62 -24.97 -1.59 14.15
N GLU A 63 -25.59 -2.68 14.60
CA GLU A 63 -24.90 -3.90 15.06
C GLU A 63 -24.14 -4.62 13.92
N GLU A 64 -24.59 -4.51 12.68
CA GLU A 64 -23.86 -5.10 11.54
C GLU A 64 -22.57 -4.32 11.27
N ASP A 65 -22.62 -2.99 11.31
CA ASP A 65 -21.45 -2.13 11.13
C ASP A 65 -20.46 -2.28 12.27
N LYS A 66 -20.92 -2.39 13.52
CA LYS A 66 -20.08 -2.75 14.68
C LYS A 66 -19.35 -4.07 14.45
N SER A 67 -20.06 -5.06 13.96
CA SER A 67 -19.50 -6.39 13.69
C SER A 67 -18.44 -6.33 12.59
N LEU A 68 -18.71 -5.62 11.49
CA LEU A 68 -17.74 -5.41 10.41
C LEU A 68 -16.50 -4.66 10.90
N PHE A 69 -16.70 -3.56 11.62
CA PHE A 69 -15.60 -2.78 12.20
C PHE A 69 -14.71 -3.65 13.08
N LYS A 70 -15.30 -4.37 14.03
CA LYS A 70 -14.59 -5.25 14.96
C LYS A 70 -13.76 -6.33 14.25
N HIS A 71 -14.29 -6.93 13.19
CA HIS A 71 -13.69 -8.12 12.59
C HIS A 71 -12.75 -7.81 11.42
N TYR A 72 -12.84 -6.63 10.82
CA TYR A 72 -12.03 -6.26 9.65
C TYR A 72 -11.07 -5.12 9.94
N PHE A 73 -11.52 -3.99 10.52
CA PHE A 73 -10.71 -2.77 10.62
C PHE A 73 -9.45 -2.93 11.47
N SER A 74 -9.51 -3.65 12.59
CA SER A 74 -8.33 -3.89 13.43
C SER A 74 -7.20 -4.68 12.76
N ARG A 75 -7.48 -5.28 11.60
CA ARG A 75 -6.53 -6.10 10.83
C ARG A 75 -6.33 -5.57 9.41
N MET A 76 -7.00 -4.51 9.06
CA MET A 76 -7.00 -3.88 7.75
C MET A 76 -6.04 -2.69 7.68
N LEU A 77 -5.86 -1.97 8.80
CA LEU A 77 -5.24 -0.66 8.84
C LEU A 77 -3.83 -0.73 9.41
N TYR A 78 -2.89 -0.05 8.76
CA TYR A 78 -1.48 -0.03 9.11
C TYR A 78 -0.95 1.39 9.08
N HIS A 79 -0.54 1.89 10.24
CA HIS A 79 0.27 3.10 10.34
C HIS A 79 1.72 2.75 9.98
N LEU A 80 2.19 3.23 8.84
CA LEU A 80 3.50 2.93 8.29
C LEU A 80 4.51 4.03 8.63
N ASN A 81 5.72 3.62 8.97
CA ASN A 81 6.82 4.55 9.21
C ASN A 81 7.56 4.85 7.91
N ALA A 82 7.44 6.06 7.39
CA ALA A 82 8.09 6.50 6.15
C ALA A 82 9.63 6.31 6.18
N ASN A 83 10.26 6.46 7.36
CA ASN A 83 11.71 6.29 7.49
C ASN A 83 12.17 4.85 7.23
N GLU A 84 11.33 3.83 7.46
CA GLU A 84 11.69 2.44 7.13
C GLU A 84 11.86 2.28 5.62
N PHE A 85 11.00 2.91 4.82
CA PHE A 85 11.07 2.90 3.36
C PHE A 85 12.21 3.77 2.85
N TYR A 86 12.38 4.98 3.36
CA TYR A 86 13.52 5.84 2.99
C TYR A 86 14.88 5.25 3.39
N ASN A 87 14.92 4.37 4.37
CA ASN A 87 16.11 3.60 4.74
C ASN A 87 16.38 2.40 3.83
N ASN A 88 15.46 2.03 2.96
CA ASN A 88 15.69 0.99 1.94
C ASN A 88 16.88 1.38 1.05
N PRO A 89 17.82 0.46 0.75
CA PRO A 89 19.01 0.73 -0.07
C PRO A 89 18.68 1.37 -1.42
N TYR A 90 17.61 0.96 -2.08
CA TYR A 90 17.19 1.56 -3.33
C TYR A 90 16.86 3.05 -3.17
N TYR A 91 16.04 3.41 -2.18
CA TYR A 91 15.67 4.81 -1.93
C TYR A 91 16.86 5.69 -1.55
N LYS A 92 17.84 5.13 -0.83
CA LYS A 92 19.06 5.85 -0.46
C LYS A 92 19.97 6.11 -1.64
N ASN A 93 20.18 5.10 -2.48
CA ASN A 93 21.26 5.09 -3.45
C ASN A 93 20.81 5.42 -4.87
N ILE A 94 19.54 5.18 -5.22
CA ILE A 94 19.01 5.42 -6.56
C ILE A 94 18.23 6.73 -6.59
N LYS A 95 18.69 7.65 -7.42
CA LYS A 95 17.98 8.92 -7.71
C LYS A 95 17.60 8.93 -9.18
N LEU A 96 16.31 8.78 -9.43
CA LEU A 96 15.79 8.76 -10.78
C LEU A 96 15.63 10.21 -11.32
N PRO A 97 16.00 10.47 -12.57
CA PRO A 97 15.81 11.79 -13.15
C PRO A 97 14.33 12.05 -13.43
N ILE A 98 13.88 13.28 -13.23
CA ILE A 98 12.57 13.70 -13.74
C ILE A 98 12.70 13.89 -15.24
N LYS A 99 11.96 13.10 -16.04
CA LYS A 99 12.10 13.13 -17.50
C LYS A 99 10.79 12.74 -18.21
N LYS A 100 10.44 13.50 -19.23
CA LYS A 100 9.31 13.19 -20.11
C LYS A 100 9.81 12.80 -21.50
N VAL A 101 9.30 11.68 -22.02
CA VAL A 101 9.61 11.20 -23.37
C VAL A 101 8.29 10.72 -24.01
N GLY A 102 7.83 11.45 -25.02
CA GLY A 102 6.54 11.17 -25.64
C GLY A 102 5.40 11.28 -24.62
N ASN A 103 4.66 10.20 -24.47
CA ASN A 103 3.53 10.09 -23.54
C ASN A 103 3.94 9.54 -22.15
N SER A 104 5.21 9.17 -21.98
CA SER A 104 5.72 8.63 -20.73
C SER A 104 6.47 9.68 -19.92
N GLU A 105 6.22 9.74 -18.62
CA GLU A 105 6.85 10.67 -17.69
C GLU A 105 7.38 9.92 -16.48
N LEU A 106 8.69 10.01 -16.26
CA LEU A 106 9.36 9.55 -15.06
C LEU A 106 9.43 10.70 -14.06
N LYS A 107 8.85 10.51 -12.89
CA LYS A 107 8.77 11.55 -11.84
C LYS A 107 8.65 10.93 -10.45
N TYR A 108 8.58 11.79 -9.44
CA TYR A 108 8.15 11.38 -8.11
C TYR A 108 6.69 11.78 -7.91
N GLU A 109 5.91 10.84 -7.43
CA GLU A 109 4.56 11.01 -6.90
C GLU A 109 4.60 10.94 -5.38
N LYS A 110 3.50 11.28 -4.71
CA LYS A 110 3.44 11.24 -3.26
C LYS A 110 2.09 10.81 -2.74
N TYR A 111 2.11 10.11 -1.60
CA TYR A 111 0.96 10.03 -0.71
C TYR A 111 0.97 11.24 0.22
N LYS A 112 -0.20 11.81 0.48
CA LYS A 112 -0.40 12.86 1.49
C LYS A 112 -0.42 12.25 2.89
N ALA A 113 -0.31 13.10 3.91
CA ALA A 113 -0.56 12.67 5.28
C ALA A 113 -1.96 12.06 5.39
N PHE A 114 -2.05 10.90 6.02
CA PHE A 114 -3.27 10.11 6.22
C PHE A 114 -4.03 9.72 4.94
N GLU A 115 -3.41 9.79 3.79
CA GLU A 115 -3.95 9.20 2.57
C GLU A 115 -3.85 7.68 2.63
N GLY A 116 -4.99 6.98 2.42
CA GLY A 116 -5.04 5.53 2.42
C GLY A 116 -4.62 4.94 1.07
N PHE A 117 -3.83 3.87 1.12
CA PHE A 117 -3.40 3.12 -0.07
C PHE A 117 -3.29 1.62 0.22
N ILE A 118 -3.33 0.78 -0.81
CA ILE A 118 -3.06 -0.65 -0.64
C ILE A 118 -1.58 -0.84 -0.32
N CYS A 119 -1.29 -1.45 0.82
CA CYS A 119 0.08 -1.65 1.30
C CYS A 119 0.56 -3.11 1.24
N ASN A 120 -0.36 -4.07 1.09
CA ASN A 120 -0.04 -5.49 1.02
C ASN A 120 -1.17 -6.28 0.36
N ASP A 121 -0.94 -7.58 0.11
CA ASP A 121 -1.93 -8.52 -0.38
C ASP A 121 -3.10 -8.71 0.59
N ILE A 122 -4.24 -9.18 0.05
CA ILE A 122 -5.43 -9.49 0.85
C ILE A 122 -5.10 -10.54 1.92
N LEU A 123 -5.28 -10.18 3.18
CA LEU A 123 -5.15 -11.11 4.28
C LEU A 123 -6.36 -12.05 4.33
N LYS A 124 -6.11 -13.37 4.29
CA LYS A 124 -7.15 -14.39 4.46
C LYS A 124 -7.04 -15.04 5.84
N ASP A 125 -8.11 -14.99 6.62
CA ASP A 125 -8.13 -15.63 7.93
C ASP A 125 -8.71 -17.06 7.88
N SER A 126 -8.57 -17.78 9.00
CA SER A 126 -9.06 -19.16 9.15
C SER A 126 -10.59 -19.30 9.05
N ASN A 127 -11.33 -18.21 9.24
CA ASN A 127 -12.77 -18.16 9.14
C ASN A 127 -13.25 -17.85 7.70
N GLY A 128 -12.32 -17.52 6.79
CA GLY A 128 -12.60 -17.17 5.40
C GLY A 128 -12.87 -15.71 5.16
N ARG A 129 -12.57 -14.82 6.14
CA ARG A 129 -12.58 -13.38 5.90
C ARG A 129 -11.44 -13.01 4.98
N GLN A 130 -11.73 -12.11 4.05
CA GLN A 130 -10.77 -11.52 3.14
C GLN A 130 -10.65 -10.03 3.50
N ILE A 131 -9.51 -9.65 4.03
CA ILE A 131 -9.29 -8.34 4.64
C ILE A 131 -8.33 -7.55 3.76
N PRO A 132 -8.78 -6.47 3.09
CA PRO A 132 -7.89 -5.55 2.39
C PRO A 132 -6.82 -5.00 3.33
N GLN A 133 -5.63 -4.74 2.84
CA GLN A 133 -4.53 -4.21 3.64
C GLN A 133 -4.28 -2.77 3.23
N ILE A 134 -4.68 -1.82 4.07
CA ILE A 134 -4.61 -0.39 3.81
C ILE A 134 -3.57 0.24 4.72
N GLY A 135 -2.56 0.82 4.11
CA GLY A 135 -1.53 1.61 4.79
C GLY A 135 -1.81 3.10 4.71
N TYR A 136 -1.23 3.86 5.62
CA TYR A 136 -1.14 5.30 5.58
C TYR A 136 0.13 5.77 6.31
N PHE A 137 0.56 6.98 6.01
CA PHE A 137 1.64 7.68 6.70
C PHE A 137 1.07 8.88 7.45
N ASP A 138 1.73 9.30 8.52
CA ASP A 138 1.42 10.53 9.26
C ASP A 138 1.93 11.81 8.59
N GLY A 139 2.77 11.66 7.58
CA GLY A 139 3.32 12.74 6.75
C GLY A 139 3.32 12.40 5.27
N GLU A 140 3.79 13.31 4.43
CA GLU A 140 3.96 13.04 3.00
C GLU A 140 5.02 11.95 2.77
N PHE A 141 4.74 11.03 1.85
CA PHE A 141 5.68 10.01 1.41
C PHE A 141 5.86 10.06 -0.10
N GLU A 142 7.07 10.40 -0.56
CA GLU A 142 7.42 10.46 -1.98
C GLU A 142 7.92 9.11 -2.48
N TYR A 143 7.48 8.72 -3.68
CA TYR A 143 7.92 7.50 -4.35
C TYR A 143 8.13 7.72 -5.85
N PRO A 144 9.08 7.01 -6.47
CA PRO A 144 9.32 7.12 -7.91
C PRO A 144 8.19 6.42 -8.69
N ALA A 145 7.79 7.05 -9.80
CA ALA A 145 6.70 6.59 -10.64
C ALA A 145 6.96 6.85 -12.13
N ILE A 146 6.41 5.99 -12.96
CA ILE A 146 6.25 6.24 -14.40
C ILE A 146 4.77 6.40 -14.69
N LEU A 147 4.43 7.52 -15.31
CA LEU A 147 3.11 7.76 -15.87
C LEU A 147 3.14 7.54 -17.37
N GLU A 148 2.10 6.91 -17.90
CA GLU A 148 1.84 6.83 -19.35
C GLU A 148 0.48 7.46 -19.66
N ASN A 149 0.45 8.45 -20.54
CA ASN A 149 -0.76 9.24 -20.83
C ASN A 149 -1.39 9.85 -19.55
N ASN A 150 -0.58 10.34 -18.63
CA ASN A 150 -0.97 10.88 -17.31
C ASN A 150 -1.65 9.85 -16.36
N ARG A 151 -1.49 8.56 -16.62
CA ARG A 151 -1.95 7.49 -15.73
C ARG A 151 -0.76 6.77 -15.15
N LEU A 152 -0.85 6.42 -13.89
CA LEU A 152 0.19 5.63 -13.23
C LEU A 152 0.36 4.28 -13.96
N TRP A 153 1.56 4.04 -14.49
CA TRP A 153 1.94 2.80 -15.15
C TRP A 153 2.69 1.87 -14.21
N MET A 154 3.66 2.41 -13.47
CA MET A 154 4.40 1.68 -12.43
C MET A 154 4.93 2.65 -11.37
N SER A 155 5.18 2.15 -10.17
CA SER A 155 5.70 2.91 -9.05
C SER A 155 6.46 2.00 -8.09
N ILE A 156 7.30 2.58 -7.23
CA ILE A 156 7.90 1.86 -6.11
C ILE A 156 7.23 2.33 -4.82
N THR A 157 6.08 1.76 -4.56
CA THR A 157 5.28 2.01 -3.35
C THR A 157 5.55 0.96 -2.28
N PRO A 158 5.06 1.12 -1.03
CA PRO A 158 5.15 0.09 -0.01
C PRO A 158 4.65 -1.29 -0.46
N ASN A 159 3.56 -1.34 -1.22
CA ASN A 159 3.03 -2.60 -1.75
C ASN A 159 4.01 -3.28 -2.72
N GLU A 160 4.60 -2.51 -3.65
CA GLU A 160 5.60 -3.04 -4.59
C GLU A 160 6.82 -3.59 -3.85
N ILE A 161 7.30 -2.85 -2.84
CA ILE A 161 8.43 -3.29 -2.00
C ILE A 161 8.09 -4.60 -1.29
N GLU A 162 6.90 -4.71 -0.73
CA GLU A 162 6.46 -5.91 -0.01
C GLU A 162 6.34 -7.13 -0.93
N THR A 163 5.71 -6.96 -2.10
CA THR A 163 5.54 -8.05 -3.08
C THR A 163 6.85 -8.54 -3.69
N MET A 164 7.87 -7.66 -3.74
CA MET A 164 9.20 -8.01 -4.25
C MET A 164 10.12 -8.68 -3.21
N LYS A 165 9.78 -8.71 -1.93
CA LYS A 165 10.62 -9.32 -0.87
C LYS A 165 10.94 -10.78 -1.16
N GLU A 166 9.92 -11.60 -1.38
CA GLU A 166 10.11 -13.03 -1.61
C GLU A 166 10.93 -13.33 -2.87
N PRO A 167 10.66 -12.75 -4.06
CA PRO A 167 11.51 -12.88 -5.23
C PRO A 167 12.97 -12.44 -5.00
N ILE A 168 13.18 -11.34 -4.28
CA ILE A 168 14.53 -10.85 -3.94
C ILE A 168 15.24 -11.85 -3.03
N ASP A 169 14.58 -12.31 -1.97
CA ASP A 169 15.17 -13.24 -0.99
C ASP A 169 15.59 -14.57 -1.64
N ARG A 170 14.78 -15.08 -2.58
CA ARG A 170 15.04 -16.34 -3.30
C ARG A 170 16.10 -16.22 -4.41
N ALA A 171 16.43 -15.02 -4.87
CA ALA A 171 17.40 -14.81 -5.94
C ALA A 171 18.80 -15.22 -5.49
N VAL A 172 19.48 -16.12 -6.25
CA VAL A 172 20.85 -16.60 -6.00
C VAL A 172 21.56 -16.88 -7.31
N GLY A 173 22.89 -16.80 -7.33
CA GLY A 173 23.73 -17.16 -8.47
C GLY A 173 23.49 -16.24 -9.68
N LYS A 174 23.19 -16.83 -10.85
CA LYS A 174 22.92 -16.08 -12.08
C LYS A 174 21.43 -15.86 -12.26
N VAL A 175 21.01 -14.60 -12.21
CA VAL A 175 19.61 -14.18 -12.26
C VAL A 175 19.27 -13.61 -13.63
N LEU A 176 18.16 -14.09 -14.21
CA LEU A 176 17.58 -13.54 -15.44
C LEU A 176 16.22 -12.92 -15.09
N THR A 177 16.02 -11.65 -15.44
CA THR A 177 14.72 -10.96 -15.28
C THR A 177 14.26 -10.34 -16.59
N TYR A 178 12.94 -10.27 -16.77
CA TYR A 178 12.30 -9.64 -17.91
C TYR A 178 11.65 -8.33 -17.48
N GLY A 179 12.01 -7.25 -18.15
CA GLY A 179 11.62 -5.90 -17.76
C GLY A 179 12.51 -5.32 -16.66
N LEU A 180 12.98 -4.10 -16.86
CA LEU A 180 13.72 -3.36 -15.85
C LEU A 180 12.79 -2.62 -14.89
N GLY A 181 11.69 -2.10 -15.43
CA GLY A 181 10.81 -1.21 -14.71
C GLY A 181 11.56 0.01 -14.19
N LEU A 182 11.35 0.34 -12.91
CA LEU A 182 12.10 1.38 -12.19
C LEU A 182 13.43 0.86 -11.60
N GLY A 183 13.79 -0.40 -11.85
CA GLY A 183 15.05 -0.99 -11.46
C GLY A 183 15.10 -1.52 -10.01
N TYR A 184 14.00 -1.47 -9.26
CA TYR A 184 13.97 -1.87 -7.85
C TYR A 184 14.45 -3.31 -7.65
N TYR A 185 13.83 -4.27 -8.33
CA TYR A 185 14.21 -5.68 -8.22
C TYR A 185 15.67 -5.91 -8.59
N ALA A 186 16.08 -5.42 -9.77
CA ALA A 186 17.44 -5.59 -10.26
C ALA A 186 18.48 -5.01 -9.30
N TYR A 187 18.22 -3.81 -8.76
CA TYR A 187 19.09 -3.18 -7.79
C TYR A 187 19.19 -3.99 -6.50
N MET A 188 18.05 -4.33 -5.88
CA MET A 188 18.05 -5.07 -4.61
C MET A 188 18.70 -6.45 -4.71
N VAL A 189 18.54 -7.13 -5.85
CA VAL A 189 19.19 -8.42 -6.11
C VAL A 189 20.71 -8.23 -6.33
N SER A 190 21.15 -7.12 -6.93
CA SER A 190 22.58 -6.84 -7.13
C SER A 190 23.36 -6.56 -5.84
N GLU A 191 22.65 -6.17 -4.78
CA GLU A 191 23.27 -5.94 -3.45
C GLU A 191 23.50 -7.24 -2.65
N LYS A 192 23.10 -8.40 -3.20
CA LYS A 192 23.23 -9.70 -2.51
C LYS A 192 24.59 -10.36 -2.79
N ASP A 193 25.30 -10.74 -1.75
CA ASP A 193 26.61 -11.43 -1.83
C ASP A 193 26.55 -12.78 -2.55
N ASN A 194 25.37 -13.42 -2.58
CA ASN A 194 25.15 -14.73 -3.19
C ASN A 194 24.56 -14.67 -4.61
N VAL A 195 24.61 -13.51 -5.24
CA VAL A 195 24.23 -13.30 -6.65
C VAL A 195 25.48 -12.98 -7.48
N ASP A 196 25.76 -13.83 -8.46
CA ASP A 196 26.95 -13.69 -9.32
C ASP A 196 26.74 -12.67 -10.44
N SER A 197 25.54 -12.62 -11.00
CA SER A 197 25.18 -11.70 -12.09
C SER A 197 23.68 -11.57 -12.27
N ILE A 198 23.27 -10.42 -12.82
CA ILE A 198 21.88 -10.18 -13.22
C ILE A 198 21.86 -9.83 -14.71
N THR A 199 21.02 -10.53 -15.47
CA THR A 199 20.73 -10.21 -16.86
C THR A 199 19.30 -9.68 -16.95
N VAL A 200 19.14 -8.46 -17.44
CA VAL A 200 17.82 -7.84 -17.67
C VAL A 200 17.52 -7.88 -19.17
N VAL A 201 16.40 -8.48 -19.53
CA VAL A 201 15.87 -8.46 -20.91
C VAL A 201 14.77 -7.42 -20.98
N GLU A 202 15.01 -6.34 -21.72
CA GLU A 202 14.08 -5.23 -21.87
C GLU A 202 13.62 -5.10 -23.33
N LYS A 203 12.36 -4.76 -23.52
CA LYS A 203 11.81 -4.44 -24.85
C LYS A 203 12.21 -3.00 -25.20
N LYS A 204 12.75 -2.80 -26.39
CA LYS A 204 13.05 -1.46 -26.93
C LYS A 204 11.77 -0.70 -27.26
#